data_5fb2ca493ed6204329baf203722d1cd3
#
_entry.id   5fb2ca493ed6204329baf203722d1cd3
#
_cell.length_a   1.000
_cell.length_b   1.000
_cell.length_c   1.000
_cell.angle_alpha   90.00
_cell.angle_beta   90.00
_cell.angle_gamma   90.00
#
_symmetry.space_group_name_H-M   'P 1'
#
loop_
_entity.id
_entity.type
_entity.pdbx_description
1 polymer ?
#
loop_
_entity_poly.entity_id
_entity_poly.type
_entity_poly.pdbx_seq_one_letter_code
_entity_poly.pdbx_strand_id
1 'polypeptide(L)'
;MKKDQILFEESQRFTQWWIWVVILGVLGVSIYASMETIQMGDSLFNWTNFSIIIPVFVIPALFYFLTLKTRVEENGIYVRFIPFHLKEIFIAWDQLDECYIRTYSPLGEYGGWGIKYGLGGAGKVYNVSGNQGLQLVFKDGARLLIGTKMPQ
;
A
#
# COMPACT_ATOMS: atom_id res chain seq x y z
N MET A 1 0.32 -32.66 -10.95
CA MET A 1 0.76 -31.30 -10.65
C MET A 1 1.41 -31.33 -9.26
N LYS A 2 2.73 -31.16 -9.17
CA LYS A 2 3.40 -30.95 -7.89
C LYS A 2 2.86 -29.63 -7.33
N LYS A 3 2.26 -29.65 -6.17
CA LYS A 3 1.89 -28.43 -5.45
C LYS A 3 3.20 -27.85 -4.95
N ASP A 4 3.62 -26.73 -5.53
CA ASP A 4 4.86 -26.08 -5.13
C ASP A 4 4.78 -25.77 -3.63
N GLN A 5 5.84 -26.08 -2.90
CA GLN A 5 5.84 -25.95 -1.45
C GLN A 5 5.90 -24.46 -1.10
N ILE A 6 4.91 -23.98 -0.33
CA ILE A 6 4.93 -22.62 0.20
C ILE A 6 6.00 -22.56 1.30
N LEU A 7 7.02 -21.74 1.09
CA LEU A 7 8.11 -21.55 2.04
C LEU A 7 7.78 -20.43 3.03
N PHE A 8 7.05 -19.40 2.56
CA PHE A 8 6.65 -18.27 3.37
C PHE A 8 5.38 -17.64 2.82
N GLU A 9 4.48 -17.19 3.68
CA GLU A 9 3.30 -16.42 3.31
C GLU A 9 3.03 -15.33 4.35
N GLU A 10 2.84 -14.10 3.87
CA GLU A 10 2.51 -12.96 4.71
C GLU A 10 1.39 -12.15 4.10
N SER A 11 0.46 -11.69 4.95
CA SER A 11 -0.60 -10.77 4.58
C SER A 11 -0.59 -9.56 5.50
N GLN A 12 -0.33 -8.38 4.94
CA GLN A 12 -0.22 -7.13 5.68
C GLN A 12 -1.39 -6.21 5.33
N ARG A 13 -1.96 -5.57 6.35
CA ARG A 13 -2.98 -4.53 6.22
C ARG A 13 -2.52 -3.23 6.87
N PHE A 14 -3.12 -2.11 6.44
CA PHE A 14 -2.92 -0.82 7.09
C PHE A 14 -3.63 -0.81 8.45
N THR A 15 -2.88 -1.04 9.52
CA THR A 15 -3.38 -1.09 10.91
C THR A 15 -2.85 0.05 11.75
N GLN A 16 -2.19 1.04 11.14
CA GLN A 16 -1.61 2.16 11.87
C GLN A 16 -2.73 3.05 12.41
N TRP A 17 -2.80 3.19 13.73
CA TRP A 17 -3.83 3.97 14.44
C TRP A 17 -3.88 5.44 13.99
N TRP A 18 -2.74 6.05 13.68
CA TRP A 18 -2.65 7.44 13.24
C TRP A 18 -3.38 7.71 11.91
N ILE A 19 -3.47 6.73 11.02
CA ILE A 19 -4.25 6.82 9.77
C ILE A 19 -5.72 7.08 10.11
N TRP A 20 -6.24 6.35 11.09
CA TRP A 20 -7.63 6.51 11.52
C TRP A 20 -7.86 7.86 12.18
N VAL A 21 -6.87 8.39 12.94
CA VAL A 21 -6.95 9.74 13.49
C VAL A 21 -7.01 10.80 12.38
N VAL A 22 -6.19 10.67 11.35
CA VAL A 22 -6.23 11.58 10.17
C VAL A 22 -7.57 11.47 9.45
N ILE A 23 -8.08 10.26 9.22
CA ILE A 23 -9.38 10.02 8.60
C ILE A 23 -10.51 10.68 9.42
N LEU A 24 -10.53 10.48 10.74
CA LEU A 24 -11.52 11.10 11.63
C LEU A 24 -11.41 12.63 11.63
N GLY A 25 -10.20 13.17 11.57
CA GLY A 25 -9.96 14.62 11.45
C GLY A 25 -10.54 15.19 10.15
N VAL A 26 -10.27 14.54 9.03
CA VAL A 26 -10.84 14.93 7.71
C VAL A 26 -12.37 14.84 7.75
N LEU A 27 -12.93 13.78 8.35
CA LEU A 27 -14.37 13.60 8.55
C LEU A 27 -14.96 14.77 9.34
N GLY A 28 -14.35 15.14 10.48
CA GLY A 28 -14.80 16.24 11.31
C GLY A 28 -14.82 17.57 10.57
N VAL A 29 -13.73 17.89 9.86
CA VAL A 29 -13.66 19.12 9.03
C VAL A 29 -14.70 19.11 7.92
N SER A 30 -14.94 17.97 7.28
CA SER A 30 -15.93 17.84 6.20
C SER A 30 -17.36 18.03 6.70
N ILE A 31 -17.68 17.47 7.87
CA ILE A 31 -19.00 17.66 8.52
C ILE A 31 -19.19 19.15 8.89
N TYR A 32 -18.18 19.77 9.48
CA TYR A 32 -18.23 21.17 9.85
C TYR A 32 -18.48 22.06 8.63
N ALA A 33 -17.72 21.88 7.56
CA ALA A 33 -17.89 22.63 6.30
C ALA A 33 -19.28 22.43 5.68
N SER A 34 -19.82 21.21 5.75
CA SER A 34 -21.17 20.93 5.26
C SER A 34 -22.24 21.62 6.09
N MET A 35 -22.07 21.73 7.41
CA MET A 35 -23.01 22.46 8.29
C MET A 35 -23.04 23.95 7.99
N GLU A 36 -21.88 24.58 7.75
CA GLU A 36 -21.83 26.00 7.36
C GLU A 36 -22.56 26.23 6.03
N THR A 37 -22.38 25.36 5.04
CA THR A 37 -23.04 25.47 3.73
C THR A 37 -24.57 25.40 3.87
N ILE A 38 -25.07 24.53 4.73
CA ILE A 38 -26.51 24.40 5.01
C ILE A 38 -27.06 25.67 5.69
N GLN A 39 -26.31 26.24 6.64
CA GLN A 39 -26.71 27.48 7.33
C GLN A 39 -26.77 28.68 6.40
N MET A 40 -25.99 28.68 5.31
CA MET A 40 -26.03 29.68 4.24
C MET A 40 -27.22 29.52 3.29
N GLY A 41 -28.08 28.52 3.51
CA GLY A 41 -29.29 28.26 2.73
C GLY A 41 -29.08 27.40 1.49
N ASP A 42 -27.90 26.80 1.33
CA ASP A 42 -27.61 25.89 0.24
C ASP A 42 -28.19 24.49 0.48
N SER A 43 -28.58 23.82 -0.59
CA SER A 43 -29.08 22.44 -0.54
C SER A 43 -27.96 21.46 -0.19
N LEU A 44 -28.28 20.43 0.62
CA LEU A 44 -27.40 19.26 0.85
C LEU A 44 -26.99 18.57 -0.45
N PHE A 45 -27.81 18.64 -1.50
CA PHE A 45 -27.57 18.07 -2.82
C PHE A 45 -26.91 19.08 -3.77
N ASN A 46 -25.90 19.79 -3.29
CA ASN A 46 -25.07 20.68 -4.09
C ASN A 46 -23.79 19.95 -4.50
N TRP A 47 -23.25 20.28 -5.68
CA TRP A 47 -21.99 19.72 -6.21
C TRP A 47 -20.81 19.88 -5.23
N THR A 48 -20.78 20.97 -4.49
CA THR A 48 -19.77 21.24 -3.45
C THR A 48 -19.84 20.17 -2.33
N ASN A 49 -21.02 19.83 -1.85
CA ASN A 49 -21.21 18.82 -0.81
C ASN A 49 -20.83 17.41 -1.30
N PHE A 50 -21.12 17.06 -2.55
CA PHE A 50 -20.68 15.78 -3.14
C PHE A 50 -19.17 15.67 -3.20
N SER A 51 -18.44 16.74 -3.54
CA SER A 51 -16.98 16.75 -3.59
C SER A 51 -16.32 16.54 -2.23
N ILE A 52 -17.03 16.86 -1.14
CA ILE A 52 -16.59 16.63 0.24
C ILE A 52 -16.98 15.23 0.72
N ILE A 53 -18.22 14.81 0.49
CA ILE A 53 -18.79 13.57 1.02
C ILE A 53 -18.12 12.34 0.38
N ILE A 54 -17.90 12.36 -0.95
CA ILE A 54 -17.31 11.22 -1.66
C ILE A 54 -15.93 10.81 -1.09
N PRO A 55 -14.94 11.70 -0.94
CA PRO A 55 -13.65 11.33 -0.36
C PRO A 55 -13.75 10.81 1.07
N VAL A 56 -14.69 11.32 1.87
CA VAL A 56 -14.93 10.91 3.25
C VAL A 56 -15.29 9.43 3.37
N PHE A 57 -16.01 8.87 2.42
CA PHE A 57 -16.35 7.44 2.39
C PHE A 57 -15.34 6.60 1.61
N VAL A 58 -14.85 7.12 0.49
CA VAL A 58 -13.95 6.37 -0.41
C VAL A 58 -12.58 6.16 0.21
N ILE A 59 -12.01 7.16 0.88
CA ILE A 59 -10.67 7.07 1.46
C ILE A 59 -10.60 6.02 2.58
N PRO A 60 -11.49 6.03 3.60
CA PRO A 60 -11.50 4.99 4.63
C PRO A 60 -11.75 3.59 4.06
N ALA A 61 -12.68 3.46 3.13
CA ALA A 61 -12.97 2.20 2.47
C ALA A 61 -11.73 1.67 1.73
N LEU A 62 -11.02 2.53 1.00
CA LEU A 62 -9.78 2.17 0.31
C LEU A 62 -8.74 1.64 1.31
N PHE A 63 -8.47 2.37 2.39
CA PHE A 63 -7.50 1.93 3.42
C PHE A 63 -7.90 0.63 4.10
N TYR A 64 -9.20 0.41 4.31
CA TYR A 64 -9.71 -0.83 4.89
C TYR A 64 -9.43 -2.04 4.00
N PHE A 65 -9.55 -1.90 2.69
CA PHE A 65 -9.31 -2.98 1.72
C PHE A 65 -7.85 -3.14 1.31
N LEU A 66 -6.99 -2.13 1.56
CA LEU A 66 -5.57 -2.18 1.22
C LEU A 66 -4.87 -3.34 1.94
N THR A 67 -4.47 -4.32 1.16
CA THR A 67 -3.79 -5.51 1.67
C THR A 67 -2.62 -5.88 0.75
N LEU A 68 -1.43 -6.00 1.32
CA LEU A 68 -0.25 -6.56 0.65
C LEU A 68 -0.14 -8.04 1.02
N LYS A 69 -0.22 -8.91 0.03
CA LYS A 69 0.03 -10.34 0.17
C LYS A 69 1.34 -10.69 -0.51
N THR A 70 2.19 -11.39 0.20
CA THR A 70 3.47 -11.90 -0.30
C THR A 70 3.54 -13.39 0.01
N ARG A 71 3.90 -14.18 -1.00
CA ARG A 71 4.08 -15.63 -0.87
C ARG A 71 5.36 -16.02 -1.59
N VAL A 72 6.21 -16.76 -0.92
CA VAL A 72 7.46 -17.29 -1.45
C VAL A 72 7.32 -18.79 -1.63
N GLU A 73 7.61 -19.26 -2.82
CA GLU A 73 7.56 -20.67 -3.20
C GLU A 73 8.91 -21.12 -3.81
N GLU A 74 9.06 -22.41 -4.05
CA GLU A 74 10.28 -22.98 -4.66
C GLU A 74 10.56 -22.39 -6.06
N ASN A 75 9.53 -21.99 -6.80
CA ASN A 75 9.62 -21.46 -8.16
C ASN A 75 9.77 -19.93 -8.24
N GLY A 76 9.48 -19.18 -7.15
CA GLY A 76 9.56 -17.73 -7.14
C GLY A 76 8.72 -17.06 -6.07
N ILE A 77 8.53 -15.76 -6.25
CA ILE A 77 7.81 -14.89 -5.32
C ILE A 77 6.50 -14.43 -5.98
N TYR A 78 5.41 -14.54 -5.25
CA TYR A 78 4.10 -14.05 -5.63
C TYR A 78 3.75 -12.83 -4.78
N VAL A 79 3.39 -11.74 -5.42
CA VAL A 79 3.02 -10.48 -4.75
C VAL A 79 1.70 -9.97 -5.27
N ARG A 80 0.82 -9.56 -4.36
CA ARG A 80 -0.45 -8.94 -4.69
C ARG A 80 -0.77 -7.78 -3.74
N PHE A 81 -0.98 -6.61 -4.30
CA PHE A 81 -1.40 -5.42 -3.55
C PHE A 81 -2.87 -5.11 -3.89
N ILE A 82 -3.79 -5.55 -3.04
CA ILE A 82 -5.23 -5.37 -3.22
C ILE A 82 -5.62 -3.95 -2.80
N PRO A 83 -6.50 -3.24 -3.53
CA PRO A 83 -7.22 -3.63 -4.74
C PRO A 83 -6.48 -3.35 -6.07
N PHE A 84 -5.28 -2.79 -6.05
CA PHE A 84 -4.58 -2.32 -7.26
C PHE A 84 -4.13 -3.45 -8.19
N HIS A 85 -3.76 -4.59 -7.64
CA HIS A 85 -3.40 -5.77 -8.42
C HIS A 85 -4.58 -6.74 -8.45
N LEU A 86 -5.25 -6.86 -9.59
CA LEU A 86 -6.34 -7.81 -9.80
C LEU A 86 -5.84 -9.26 -9.80
N LYS A 87 -4.61 -9.47 -10.28
CA LYS A 87 -3.92 -10.77 -10.30
C LYS A 87 -2.64 -10.70 -9.47
N GLU A 88 -2.15 -11.87 -9.04
CA GLU A 88 -0.83 -11.99 -8.42
C GLU A 88 0.26 -11.70 -9.44
N ILE A 89 1.28 -10.96 -9.03
CA ILE A 89 2.50 -10.74 -9.81
C ILE A 89 3.45 -11.85 -9.43
N PHE A 90 3.85 -12.65 -10.41
CA PHE A 90 4.84 -13.70 -10.23
C PHE A 90 6.23 -13.21 -10.64
N ILE A 91 7.22 -13.46 -9.80
CA ILE A 91 8.62 -13.13 -10.00
C ILE A 91 9.42 -14.42 -9.84
N ALA A 92 9.93 -14.94 -10.93
CA ALA A 92 10.71 -16.15 -10.91
C ALA A 92 12.13 -15.88 -10.39
N TRP A 93 12.73 -16.85 -9.70
CA TRP A 93 14.08 -16.73 -9.16
C TRP A 93 15.14 -16.47 -10.23
N ASP A 94 14.95 -17.00 -11.43
CA ASP A 94 15.86 -16.84 -12.56
C ASP A 94 15.90 -15.41 -13.13
N GLN A 95 14.92 -14.56 -12.82
CA GLN A 95 14.88 -13.14 -13.19
C GLN A 95 15.70 -12.26 -12.25
N LEU A 96 16.04 -12.78 -11.07
CA LEU A 96 16.72 -12.02 -10.03
C LEU A 96 18.24 -12.21 -10.12
N ASP A 97 18.95 -11.12 -9.89
CA ASP A 97 20.38 -11.08 -9.66
C ASP A 97 20.70 -11.18 -8.16
N GLU A 98 19.95 -10.40 -7.35
CA GLU A 98 20.08 -10.40 -5.91
C GLU A 98 18.71 -10.40 -5.20
N CYS A 99 18.66 -11.04 -4.03
CA CYS A 99 17.50 -11.07 -3.16
C CYS A 99 17.96 -11.04 -1.70
N TYR A 100 17.69 -9.95 -0.98
CA TYR A 100 18.12 -9.80 0.41
C TYR A 100 17.18 -8.94 1.23
N ILE A 101 17.18 -9.15 2.56
CA ILE A 101 16.42 -8.33 3.49
C ILE A 101 17.25 -7.09 3.85
N ARG A 102 16.61 -5.92 3.80
CA ARG A 102 17.22 -4.68 4.27
C ARG A 102 16.26 -3.82 5.09
N THR A 103 16.85 -2.99 5.92
CA THR A 103 16.14 -1.86 6.53
C THR A 103 16.15 -0.67 5.56
N TYR A 104 15.05 0.02 5.43
CA TYR A 104 14.88 1.18 4.56
C TYR A 104 14.12 2.30 5.26
N SER A 105 14.19 3.50 4.72
CA SER A 105 13.41 4.64 5.21
C SER A 105 12.15 4.83 4.34
N PRO A 106 10.95 4.45 4.81
CA PRO A 106 9.74 4.58 3.99
C PRO A 106 9.48 6.01 3.54
N LEU A 107 9.67 6.99 4.43
CA LEU A 107 9.46 8.40 4.12
C LEU A 107 10.62 8.99 3.30
N GLY A 108 11.86 8.69 3.68
CA GLY A 108 13.05 9.28 3.04
C GLY A 108 13.33 8.72 1.65
N GLU A 109 13.19 7.40 1.46
CA GLU A 109 13.51 6.76 0.18
C GLU A 109 12.31 6.73 -0.79
N TYR A 110 11.07 6.63 -0.27
CA TYR A 110 9.87 6.38 -1.06
C TYR A 110 8.74 7.38 -0.83
N GLY A 111 8.90 8.34 0.10
CA GLY A 111 7.86 9.31 0.43
C GLY A 111 6.62 8.69 1.10
N GLY A 112 6.77 7.57 1.80
CA GLY A 112 5.73 6.91 2.59
C GLY A 112 5.43 5.47 2.19
N TRP A 113 4.28 4.98 2.62
CA TRP A 113 3.82 3.60 2.38
C TRP A 113 2.88 3.52 1.17
N GLY A 114 2.71 2.31 0.62
CA GLY A 114 1.85 1.99 -0.52
C GLY A 114 2.61 1.41 -1.70
N ILE A 115 2.10 1.69 -2.90
CA ILE A 115 2.79 1.41 -4.17
C ILE A 115 3.46 2.70 -4.61
N LYS A 116 4.78 2.73 -4.60
CA LYS A 116 5.55 3.93 -4.91
C LYS A 116 6.82 3.65 -5.69
N TYR A 117 7.40 4.70 -6.24
CA TYR A 117 8.72 4.69 -6.85
C TYR A 117 9.66 5.52 -5.99
N GLY A 118 10.81 4.95 -5.67
CA GLY A 118 11.83 5.61 -4.86
C GLY A 118 12.61 6.65 -5.64
N LEU A 119 13.13 7.61 -4.90
CA LEU A 119 14.05 8.64 -5.41
C LEU A 119 15.45 8.05 -5.60
N GLY A 120 16.22 8.65 -6.51
CA GLY A 120 17.66 8.28 -6.67
C GLY A 120 17.91 6.85 -7.12
N GLY A 121 16.98 6.20 -7.84
CA GLY A 121 17.17 4.84 -8.33
C GLY A 121 16.86 3.74 -7.32
N ALA A 122 16.18 4.05 -6.21
CA ALA A 122 15.76 3.05 -5.22
C ALA A 122 14.75 2.02 -5.78
N GLY A 123 14.17 2.28 -6.95
CA GLY A 123 13.26 1.38 -7.63
C GLY A 123 11.82 1.46 -7.11
N LYS A 124 11.04 0.44 -7.37
CA LYS A 124 9.64 0.34 -6.96
C LYS A 124 9.53 -0.24 -5.56
N VAL A 125 8.50 0.15 -4.82
CA VAL A 125 8.19 -0.43 -3.51
C VAL A 125 6.72 -0.82 -3.40
N TYR A 126 6.49 -1.94 -2.73
CA TYR A 126 5.20 -2.38 -2.21
C TYR A 126 5.33 -2.53 -0.69
N ASN A 127 4.81 -1.57 0.07
CA ASN A 127 4.87 -1.62 1.52
C ASN A 127 3.56 -1.12 2.14
N VAL A 128 3.28 -1.59 3.35
CA VAL A 128 2.09 -1.22 4.11
C VAL A 128 2.48 -0.55 5.43
N SER A 129 3.54 -1.06 6.08
CA SER A 129 4.01 -0.55 7.37
C SER A 129 5.44 -1.03 7.64
N GLY A 130 6.06 -0.48 8.68
CA GLY A 130 7.41 -0.84 9.08
C GLY A 130 8.50 -0.23 8.18
N ASN A 131 9.71 -0.70 8.39
CA ASN A 131 10.92 -0.21 7.73
C ASN A 131 11.85 -1.36 7.30
N GLN A 132 11.37 -2.59 7.29
CA GLN A 132 12.09 -3.75 6.78
C GLN A 132 11.41 -4.29 5.53
N GLY A 133 12.20 -4.79 4.59
CA GLY A 133 11.68 -5.30 3.34
C GLY A 133 12.66 -6.21 2.63
N LEU A 134 12.10 -7.04 1.78
CA LEU A 134 12.82 -7.89 0.84
C LEU A 134 13.15 -7.06 -0.40
N GLN A 135 14.44 -6.80 -0.61
CA GLN A 135 14.94 -6.14 -1.80
C GLN A 135 15.20 -7.16 -2.87
N LEU A 136 14.58 -6.96 -4.01
CA LEU A 136 14.80 -7.72 -5.23
C LEU A 136 15.56 -6.84 -6.22
N VAL A 137 16.65 -7.34 -6.75
CA VAL A 137 17.39 -6.73 -7.85
C VAL A 137 17.26 -7.65 -9.05
N PHE A 138 16.72 -7.14 -10.13
CA PHE A 138 16.51 -7.90 -11.35
C PHE A 138 17.78 -7.84 -12.23
N LYS A 139 17.99 -8.83 -13.07
CA LYS A 139 19.10 -8.91 -14.03
C LYS A 139 19.17 -7.76 -15.02
N ASP A 140 18.05 -7.09 -15.26
CA ASP A 140 17.96 -5.87 -16.08
C ASP A 140 18.30 -4.59 -15.32
N GLY A 141 18.66 -4.69 -14.03
CA GLY A 141 18.98 -3.58 -13.13
C GLY A 141 17.76 -2.94 -12.45
N ALA A 142 16.54 -3.39 -12.74
CA ALA A 142 15.36 -2.93 -12.04
C ALA A 142 15.40 -3.36 -10.57
N ARG A 143 14.74 -2.58 -9.70
CA ARG A 143 14.69 -2.85 -8.25
C ARG A 143 13.26 -2.84 -7.76
N LEU A 144 12.91 -3.82 -6.93
CA LEU A 144 11.63 -3.89 -6.24
C LEU A 144 11.87 -4.20 -4.76
N LEU A 145 11.30 -3.38 -3.89
CA LEU A 145 11.28 -3.64 -2.45
C LEU A 145 9.86 -4.09 -2.04
N ILE A 146 9.78 -5.18 -1.32
CA ILE A 146 8.53 -5.70 -0.75
C ILE A 146 8.64 -5.58 0.77
N GLY A 147 7.83 -4.73 1.38
CA GLY A 147 7.81 -4.56 2.83
C GLY A 147 7.42 -5.85 3.55
N THR A 148 8.08 -6.15 4.66
CA THR A 148 7.77 -7.29 5.53
C THR A 148 7.77 -6.89 6.99
N LYS A 149 6.92 -7.56 7.78
CA LYS A 149 6.92 -7.50 9.26
C LYS A 149 7.63 -8.71 9.87
N MET A 150 7.90 -9.73 9.08
CA MET A 150 8.53 -10.99 9.47
C MET A 150 9.78 -11.23 8.62
N PRO A 151 10.89 -10.50 8.86
CA PRO A 151 12.14 -10.70 8.16
C PRO A 151 12.77 -12.02 8.63
N GLN A 152 12.61 -13.08 7.85
CA GLN A 152 13.23 -14.39 8.09
C GLN A 152 14.08 -14.79 6.88
#